data_bd263a409e035167cab62215ff7045e0
#
_entry.id   bd263a409e035167cab62215ff7045e0
#
_cell.length_a   1.000
_cell.length_b   1.000
_cell.length_c   1.000
_cell.angle_alpha   90.00
_cell.angle_beta   90.00
_cell.angle_gamma   90.00
#
_symmetry.space_group_name_H-M   'P 1'
#
loop_
_entity.id
_entity.type
_entity.pdbx_description
1 polymer ?
#
loop_
_entity_poly.entity_id
_entity_poly.type
_entity_poly.pdbx_seq_one_letter_code
_entity_poly.pdbx_strand_id
1 'polypeptide(L)'
;RRLRFFILLFAASSLLFHPPFDFEANATDAWYNDSWEYRKKITASLDTVISSDLTDFPYLVSFTDSDLTKTTESDGTDIVFTASDGTTELAYEIERFDQSTGEVIAWVKIPTVSASDNTDIYLYYKGTATSSSSSVWDSSYKLVWHLNQTSTGTVDEFTDVSDTGNDGTGGGTGDITQDADRRPTQVEAKIGYGQSFDGPTQSGGSEGSGDFIWSQDVSNWPGNNGSTSDNDTTIEFWAK
;
A
#
# COMPACT_ATOMS: atom_id res chain seq x y z
N ARG A 1 50.28 82.75 5.01
CA ARG A 1 49.60 81.61 4.30
C ARG A 1 49.45 80.49 5.25
N ARG A 2 48.22 80.29 5.79
CA ARG A 2 47.88 79.22 6.73
C ARG A 2 47.44 78.02 5.96
N LEU A 3 48.16 76.93 6.01
CA LEU A 3 47.84 75.65 5.45
C LEU A 3 46.86 74.95 6.40
N ARG A 4 45.63 74.78 5.96
CA ARG A 4 44.64 74.01 6.72
C ARG A 4 44.76 72.55 6.30
N PHE A 5 45.23 71.70 7.25
CA PHE A 5 45.11 70.28 7.11
C PHE A 5 43.68 69.83 7.40
N PHE A 6 43.05 69.25 6.39
CA PHE A 6 41.81 68.49 6.56
C PHE A 6 42.15 67.08 6.95
N ILE A 7 41.90 66.73 8.19
CA ILE A 7 41.96 65.32 8.60
C ILE A 7 40.63 64.68 8.15
N LEU A 8 40.68 63.81 7.15
CA LEU A 8 39.59 62.94 6.81
C LEU A 8 39.56 61.82 7.83
N LEU A 9 38.59 61.87 8.73
CA LEU A 9 38.30 60.76 9.61
C LEU A 9 37.59 59.65 8.76
N PHE A 10 38.36 58.65 8.37
CA PHE A 10 37.70 57.41 7.87
C PHE A 10 37.03 56.73 9.07
N ALA A 11 35.72 56.84 9.16
CA ALA A 11 34.92 55.97 9.99
C ALA A 11 35.01 54.59 9.35
N ALA A 12 35.82 53.72 9.97
CA ALA A 12 35.79 52.31 9.69
C ALA A 12 34.43 51.79 10.12
N SER A 13 33.51 51.79 9.16
CA SER A 13 32.29 50.98 9.27
C SER A 13 32.72 49.53 9.35
N SER A 14 32.67 48.96 10.54
CA SER A 14 32.74 47.50 10.72
C SER A 14 31.56 46.92 9.97
N LEU A 15 31.78 46.53 8.72
CA LEU A 15 30.92 45.56 8.07
C LEU A 15 30.93 44.31 8.96
N LEU A 16 29.90 44.21 9.80
CA LEU A 16 29.54 42.93 10.38
C LEU A 16 29.35 41.99 9.20
N PHE A 17 30.34 41.15 8.99
CA PHE A 17 30.17 39.96 8.16
C PHE A 17 29.08 39.15 8.86
N HIS A 18 27.84 39.38 8.47
CA HIS A 18 26.82 38.38 8.67
C HIS A 18 27.29 37.23 7.77
N PRO A 19 27.45 36.02 8.33
CA PRO A 19 27.62 34.86 7.48
C PRO A 19 26.48 34.90 6.45
N PRO A 20 26.75 34.52 5.21
CA PRO A 20 25.68 34.42 4.23
C PRO A 20 24.56 33.65 4.93
N PHE A 21 23.35 34.18 4.87
CA PHE A 21 22.18 33.42 5.26
C PHE A 21 22.43 32.05 4.67
N ASP A 22 22.63 31.05 5.51
CA ASP A 22 22.44 29.68 5.09
C ASP A 22 20.98 29.65 4.65
N PHE A 23 20.77 29.84 3.36
CA PHE A 23 19.65 29.23 2.72
C PHE A 23 19.91 27.75 2.97
N GLU A 24 19.37 27.20 4.05
CA GLU A 24 18.95 25.85 3.99
C GLU A 24 18.09 25.82 2.74
N ALA A 25 18.67 25.36 1.66
CA ALA A 25 17.89 24.92 0.53
C ALA A 25 16.99 23.88 1.18
N ASN A 26 15.74 24.27 1.49
CA ASN A 26 14.70 23.29 1.69
C ASN A 26 14.90 22.39 0.50
N ALA A 27 15.42 21.19 0.74
CA ALA A 27 15.57 20.21 -0.29
C ALA A 27 14.18 20.15 -0.91
N THR A 28 14.00 20.83 -2.05
CA THR A 28 12.75 20.72 -2.79
C THR A 28 12.72 19.25 -3.06
N ASP A 29 11.80 18.55 -2.39
CA ASP A 29 11.65 17.12 -2.55
C ASP A 29 11.87 16.80 -4.01
N ALA A 30 12.90 16.00 -4.30
CA ALA A 30 13.29 15.75 -5.66
C ALA A 30 12.09 15.16 -6.42
N TRP A 31 12.02 15.43 -7.70
CA TRP A 31 10.97 14.87 -8.55
C TRP A 31 11.41 13.48 -9.01
N TYR A 32 10.47 12.51 -9.05
CA TYR A 32 10.78 11.11 -9.39
C TYR A 32 11.51 11.00 -10.74
N ASN A 33 10.92 11.53 -11.79
CA ASN A 33 11.56 11.81 -13.07
C ASN A 33 10.67 12.70 -13.95
N ASP A 34 11.23 13.26 -15.02
CA ASP A 34 10.58 14.25 -15.89
C ASP A 34 9.38 13.70 -16.70
N SER A 35 9.17 12.38 -16.74
CA SER A 35 8.04 11.76 -17.44
C SER A 35 6.76 11.72 -16.61
N TRP A 36 6.79 12.15 -15.35
CA TRP A 36 5.65 12.19 -14.45
C TRP A 36 5.16 13.64 -14.30
N GLU A 37 3.88 13.88 -14.60
CA GLU A 37 3.36 15.24 -14.62
C GLU A 37 2.89 15.75 -13.26
N TYR A 38 2.41 14.88 -12.40
CA TYR A 38 1.80 15.27 -11.13
C TYR A 38 2.28 14.41 -9.99
N ARG A 39 2.27 14.98 -8.80
CA ARG A 39 2.44 14.23 -7.55
C ARG A 39 1.50 14.73 -6.47
N LYS A 40 1.20 13.85 -5.53
CA LYS A 40 0.40 14.11 -4.34
C LYS A 40 1.11 13.57 -3.12
N LYS A 41 1.22 14.39 -2.07
CA LYS A 41 1.77 13.95 -0.79
C LYS A 41 0.72 13.19 -0.01
N ILE A 42 1.09 12.05 0.54
CA ILE A 42 0.30 11.22 1.45
C ILE A 42 1.06 11.15 2.77
N THR A 43 0.36 11.39 3.87
CA THR A 43 0.94 11.36 5.21
C THR A 43 0.36 10.18 5.99
N ALA A 44 1.22 9.24 6.36
CA ALA A 44 0.87 8.16 7.28
C ALA A 44 1.06 8.67 8.72
N SER A 45 -0.06 8.88 9.41
CA SER A 45 -0.10 9.38 10.80
C SER A 45 -0.45 8.23 11.74
N LEU A 46 0.54 7.45 12.14
CA LEU A 46 0.39 6.33 13.08
C LEU A 46 1.06 6.60 14.44
N ASP A 47 1.63 7.75 14.64
CA ASP A 47 2.33 8.20 15.85
C ASP A 47 1.51 8.06 17.15
N THR A 48 0.18 8.13 17.05
CA THR A 48 -0.74 7.93 18.19
C THR A 48 -1.22 6.49 18.36
N VAL A 49 -0.91 5.61 17.44
CA VAL A 49 -1.44 4.22 17.37
C VAL A 49 -0.35 3.19 17.69
N ILE A 50 0.87 3.44 17.22
CA ILE A 50 2.00 2.51 17.40
C ILE A 50 2.96 3.02 18.48
N SER A 51 3.57 2.11 19.22
CA SER A 51 4.50 2.42 20.32
C SER A 51 5.98 2.34 19.94
N SER A 52 6.27 1.83 18.75
CA SER A 52 7.61 1.72 18.18
C SER A 52 7.53 1.80 16.67
N ASP A 53 8.60 2.19 16.02
CA ASP A 53 8.68 2.23 14.57
C ASP A 53 8.37 0.86 13.96
N LEU A 54 7.63 0.87 12.84
CA LEU A 54 7.37 -0.31 12.05
C LEU A 54 8.31 -0.32 10.84
N THR A 55 8.84 -1.48 10.51
CA THR A 55 9.71 -1.66 9.34
C THR A 55 9.01 -2.48 8.27
N ASP A 56 9.24 -2.13 7.00
CA ASP A 56 8.66 -2.81 5.84
C ASP A 56 7.15 -3.01 5.95
N PHE A 57 6.47 -1.97 6.42
CA PHE A 57 5.06 -2.04 6.79
C PHE A 57 4.15 -1.85 5.56
N PRO A 58 3.26 -2.81 5.26
CA PRO A 58 2.23 -2.66 4.23
C PRO A 58 1.18 -1.65 4.67
N TYR A 59 1.28 -0.43 4.17
CA TYR A 59 0.36 0.66 4.50
C TYR A 59 -0.75 0.76 3.47
N LEU A 60 -2.01 0.75 3.95
CA LEU A 60 -3.17 0.93 3.08
C LEU A 60 -3.35 2.40 2.71
N VAL A 61 -3.23 2.71 1.43
CA VAL A 61 -3.60 3.97 0.83
C VAL A 61 -5.01 3.81 0.24
N SER A 62 -5.97 4.59 0.75
CA SER A 62 -7.36 4.52 0.27
C SER A 62 -7.99 5.90 0.34
N PHE A 63 -8.22 6.52 -0.82
CA PHE A 63 -8.90 7.81 -0.93
C PHE A 63 -9.46 8.03 -2.33
N THR A 64 -10.32 9.04 -2.45
CA THR A 64 -10.83 9.52 -3.74
C THR A 64 -10.39 10.96 -3.94
N ASP A 65 -9.80 11.25 -5.09
CA ASP A 65 -9.38 12.58 -5.45
C ASP A 65 -9.56 12.83 -6.96
N SER A 66 -10.33 13.86 -7.29
CA SER A 66 -10.63 14.22 -8.69
C SER A 66 -9.39 14.52 -9.52
N ASP A 67 -8.24 14.84 -8.91
CA ASP A 67 -7.00 15.01 -9.66
C ASP A 67 -6.52 13.71 -10.31
N LEU A 68 -6.82 12.56 -9.71
CA LEU A 68 -6.45 11.25 -10.26
C LEU A 68 -7.24 10.87 -11.51
N THR A 69 -8.33 11.57 -11.82
CA THR A 69 -9.02 11.41 -13.12
C THR A 69 -8.17 11.88 -14.31
N LYS A 70 -7.04 12.52 -14.05
CA LYS A 70 -6.06 12.96 -15.06
C LYS A 70 -5.10 11.86 -15.52
N THR A 71 -5.09 10.71 -14.84
CA THR A 71 -4.33 9.53 -15.29
C THR A 71 -4.76 9.16 -16.71
N THR A 72 -3.85 8.56 -17.48
CA THR A 72 -4.16 8.12 -18.84
C THR A 72 -4.58 6.67 -18.90
N GLU A 73 -4.13 5.88 -17.92
CA GLU A 73 -4.42 4.46 -17.83
C GLU A 73 -5.57 4.20 -16.84
N SER A 74 -6.53 3.39 -17.24
CA SER A 74 -7.72 3.09 -16.42
C SER A 74 -7.47 2.07 -15.32
N ASP A 75 -6.34 1.37 -15.37
CA ASP A 75 -5.92 0.36 -14.41
C ASP A 75 -4.90 0.86 -13.39
N GLY A 76 -4.51 2.15 -13.48
CA GLY A 76 -3.54 2.79 -12.58
C GLY A 76 -2.07 2.43 -12.88
N THR A 77 -1.76 1.86 -14.04
CA THR A 77 -0.36 1.56 -14.41
C THR A 77 0.50 2.81 -14.58
N ASP A 78 -0.10 3.99 -14.71
CA ASP A 78 0.56 5.29 -14.68
C ASP A 78 0.54 5.96 -13.29
N ILE A 79 0.54 5.13 -12.24
CA ILE A 79 0.69 5.54 -10.84
C ILE A 79 1.94 4.89 -10.26
N VAL A 80 2.73 5.64 -9.49
CA VAL A 80 3.88 5.12 -8.74
C VAL A 80 3.95 5.77 -7.36
N PHE A 81 4.45 5.05 -6.39
CA PHE A 81 4.66 5.56 -5.04
C PHE A 81 6.16 5.70 -4.76
N THR A 82 6.53 6.79 -4.09
CA THR A 82 7.92 7.02 -3.66
C THR A 82 7.98 7.37 -2.17
N ALA A 83 9.16 7.19 -1.60
CA ALA A 83 9.46 7.68 -0.27
C ALA A 83 9.40 9.22 -0.20
N SER A 84 9.60 9.77 1.00
CA SER A 84 9.57 11.21 1.25
C SER A 84 10.64 12.01 0.52
N ASP A 85 11.69 11.35 0.01
CA ASP A 85 12.70 11.98 -0.83
C ASP A 85 12.21 12.30 -2.25
N GLY A 86 11.04 11.78 -2.64
CA GLY A 86 10.42 11.98 -3.93
C GLY A 86 11.05 11.19 -5.08
N THR A 87 12.05 10.35 -4.83
CA THR A 87 12.80 9.62 -5.86
C THR A 87 12.94 8.13 -5.63
N THR A 88 12.98 7.70 -4.37
CA THR A 88 13.08 6.27 -4.05
C THR A 88 11.72 5.62 -4.23
N GLU A 89 11.58 4.78 -5.24
CA GLU A 89 10.36 4.02 -5.50
C GLU A 89 10.09 3.04 -4.37
N LEU A 90 8.84 2.96 -3.95
CA LEU A 90 8.35 2.01 -2.97
C LEU A 90 7.69 0.83 -3.67
N ALA A 91 7.78 -0.35 -3.07
CA ALA A 91 6.96 -1.48 -3.49
C ALA A 91 5.49 -1.19 -3.23
N TYR A 92 4.63 -1.44 -4.21
CA TYR A 92 3.18 -1.21 -4.06
C TYR A 92 2.37 -2.18 -4.91
N GLU A 93 1.11 -2.35 -4.53
CA GLU A 93 0.11 -3.12 -5.25
C GLU A 93 -1.18 -2.30 -5.32
N ILE A 94 -1.71 -2.09 -6.51
CA ILE A 94 -3.01 -1.44 -6.69
C ILE A 94 -4.09 -2.50 -6.61
N GLU A 95 -4.89 -2.44 -5.55
CA GLU A 95 -6.03 -3.33 -5.37
C GLU A 95 -7.24 -2.88 -6.19
N ARG A 96 -7.45 -1.55 -6.25
CA ARG A 96 -8.52 -0.94 -7.04
C ARG A 96 -8.13 0.47 -7.47
N PHE A 97 -8.41 0.75 -8.72
CA PHE A 97 -8.36 2.10 -9.26
C PHE A 97 -9.59 2.36 -10.13
N ASP A 98 -10.25 3.50 -9.91
CA ASP A 98 -11.34 3.97 -10.72
C ASP A 98 -11.00 5.36 -11.27
N GLN A 99 -10.55 5.41 -12.51
CA GLN A 99 -10.18 6.65 -13.20
C GLN A 99 -11.36 7.63 -13.27
N SER A 100 -12.59 7.15 -13.35
CA SER A 100 -13.77 8.01 -13.52
C SER A 100 -14.07 8.84 -12.28
N THR A 101 -13.76 8.31 -11.12
CA THR A 101 -13.97 8.96 -9.82
C THR A 101 -12.67 9.49 -9.21
N GLY A 102 -11.52 8.96 -9.63
CA GLY A 102 -10.22 9.18 -9.02
C GLY A 102 -10.06 8.42 -7.69
N GLU A 103 -10.79 7.33 -7.50
CA GLU A 103 -10.61 6.43 -6.36
C GLU A 103 -9.34 5.60 -6.55
N VAL A 104 -8.50 5.53 -5.53
CA VAL A 104 -7.34 4.64 -5.45
C VAL A 104 -7.35 3.88 -4.14
N ILE A 105 -7.17 2.57 -4.24
CA ILE A 105 -6.94 1.66 -3.12
C ILE A 105 -5.66 0.89 -3.47
N ALA A 106 -4.63 1.05 -2.64
CA ALA A 106 -3.34 0.45 -2.88
C ALA A 106 -2.65 0.07 -1.56
N TRP A 107 -1.88 -0.99 -1.58
CA TRP A 107 -0.98 -1.35 -0.51
C TRP A 107 0.42 -0.86 -0.86
N VAL A 108 1.06 -0.12 0.03
CA VAL A 108 2.39 0.45 -0.18
C VAL A 108 3.31 0.02 0.94
N LYS A 109 4.42 -0.63 0.60
CA LYS A 109 5.42 -1.06 1.57
C LYS A 109 6.28 0.13 1.98
N ILE A 110 6.02 0.66 3.17
CA ILE A 110 6.80 1.77 3.72
C ILE A 110 7.98 1.19 4.53
N PRO A 111 9.23 1.52 4.15
CA PRO A 111 10.41 0.96 4.81
C PRO A 111 10.48 1.24 6.31
N THR A 112 10.03 2.41 6.72
CA THR A 112 9.91 2.79 8.13
C THR A 112 8.72 3.71 8.34
N VAL A 113 7.78 3.30 9.18
CA VAL A 113 6.70 4.15 9.70
C VAL A 113 7.07 4.56 11.11
N SER A 114 7.24 5.86 11.34
CA SER A 114 7.67 6.40 12.62
C SER A 114 6.57 6.33 13.69
N ALA A 115 6.95 5.97 14.91
CA ALA A 115 6.08 6.04 16.09
C ALA A 115 6.04 7.43 16.74
N SER A 116 6.94 8.33 16.36
CA SER A 116 7.05 9.66 16.96
C SER A 116 6.66 10.80 16.01
N ASP A 117 6.71 10.56 14.71
CA ASP A 117 6.51 11.57 13.69
C ASP A 117 5.65 11.02 12.54
N ASN A 118 5.02 11.92 11.81
CA ASN A 118 4.36 11.57 10.57
C ASN A 118 5.35 11.03 9.53
N THR A 119 4.95 10.01 8.79
CA THR A 119 5.73 9.48 7.68
C THR A 119 5.08 9.90 6.37
N ASP A 120 5.81 10.69 5.58
CA ASP A 120 5.34 11.16 4.28
C ASP A 120 5.82 10.23 3.16
N ILE A 121 4.95 10.00 2.19
CA ILE A 121 5.23 9.35 0.91
C ILE A 121 4.60 10.19 -0.21
N TYR A 122 5.02 9.96 -1.45
CA TYR A 122 4.39 10.60 -2.61
C TYR A 122 3.76 9.58 -3.54
N LEU A 123 2.59 9.93 -4.05
CA LEU A 123 1.95 9.28 -5.19
C LEU A 123 2.18 10.16 -6.40
N TYR A 124 2.84 9.62 -7.42
CA TYR A 124 2.97 10.26 -8.74
C TYR A 124 1.97 9.64 -9.68
N TYR A 125 1.45 10.44 -10.61
CA TYR A 125 0.46 9.99 -11.58
C TYR A 125 0.59 10.74 -12.91
N LYS A 126 -0.01 10.16 -13.95
CA LYS A 126 0.10 10.62 -15.33
C LYS A 126 1.55 10.64 -15.79
N GLY A 127 2.20 9.51 -15.65
CA GLY A 127 3.55 9.25 -16.13
C GLY A 127 3.57 8.21 -17.24
N THR A 128 4.76 7.76 -17.57
CA THR A 128 4.91 6.59 -18.45
C THR A 128 4.55 5.35 -17.64
N ALA A 129 3.64 4.53 -18.16
CA ALA A 129 3.23 3.29 -17.52
C ALA A 129 4.46 2.43 -17.13
N THR A 130 4.52 2.06 -15.87
CA THR A 130 5.51 1.12 -15.35
C THR A 130 4.77 -0.10 -14.83
N SER A 131 5.40 -1.26 -14.89
CA SER A 131 4.87 -2.40 -14.17
C SER A 131 4.98 -2.13 -12.67
N SER A 132 3.87 -2.31 -11.96
CA SER A 132 3.87 -2.25 -10.48
C SER A 132 5.01 -3.11 -9.92
N SER A 133 5.65 -2.62 -8.89
CA SER A 133 6.76 -3.30 -8.28
C SER A 133 6.32 -4.52 -7.49
N SER A 134 7.20 -5.48 -7.43
CA SER A 134 7.10 -6.71 -6.70
C SER A 134 7.00 -6.53 -5.18
N SER A 135 6.26 -7.44 -4.55
CA SER A 135 6.43 -7.85 -3.14
C SER A 135 6.23 -6.76 -2.07
N VAL A 136 5.00 -6.31 -1.95
CA VAL A 136 4.55 -5.59 -0.75
C VAL A 136 4.65 -6.51 0.48
N TRP A 137 4.31 -7.78 0.31
CA TRP A 137 4.19 -8.81 1.33
C TRP A 137 5.51 -9.60 1.44
N ASP A 138 6.12 -9.58 2.60
CA ASP A 138 7.37 -10.32 2.83
C ASP A 138 7.10 -11.79 3.22
N SER A 139 8.15 -12.57 3.41
CA SER A 139 8.06 -14.00 3.73
C SER A 139 7.40 -14.33 5.09
N SER A 140 7.09 -13.34 5.92
CA SER A 140 6.34 -13.53 7.16
C SER A 140 4.85 -13.74 6.90
N TYR A 141 4.33 -13.18 5.79
CA TYR A 141 2.96 -13.41 5.36
C TYR A 141 2.81 -14.80 4.76
N LYS A 142 1.86 -15.56 5.27
CA LYS A 142 1.60 -16.94 4.83
C LYS A 142 0.39 -17.07 3.94
N LEU A 143 -0.42 -16.03 3.90
CA LEU A 143 -1.59 -15.91 3.04
C LEU A 143 -2.01 -14.45 2.97
N VAL A 144 -2.20 -13.94 1.77
CA VAL A 144 -2.82 -12.64 1.53
C VAL A 144 -3.83 -12.78 0.40
N TRP A 145 -5.10 -12.89 0.75
CA TRP A 145 -6.20 -12.89 -0.21
C TRP A 145 -6.95 -11.56 -0.14
N HIS A 146 -6.96 -10.82 -1.23
CA HIS A 146 -7.78 -9.61 -1.32
C HIS A 146 -9.27 -9.91 -1.47
N LEU A 147 -9.61 -11.14 -1.89
CA LEU A 147 -10.99 -11.60 -2.08
C LEU A 147 -11.78 -10.75 -3.06
N ASN A 148 -11.10 -10.12 -4.00
CA ASN A 148 -11.69 -9.21 -4.99
C ASN A 148 -12.11 -9.89 -6.30
N GLN A 149 -11.94 -11.20 -6.40
CA GLN A 149 -12.28 -11.99 -7.58
C GLN A 149 -13.77 -12.39 -7.57
N THR A 150 -14.32 -12.64 -8.75
CA THR A 150 -15.63 -13.29 -8.89
C THR A 150 -15.44 -14.79 -8.81
N SER A 151 -16.11 -15.45 -7.85
CA SER A 151 -16.01 -16.89 -7.71
C SER A 151 -16.74 -17.60 -8.86
N THR A 152 -16.00 -18.33 -9.66
CA THR A 152 -16.50 -19.14 -10.79
C THR A 152 -16.36 -20.63 -10.53
N GLY A 153 -15.63 -20.99 -9.48
CA GLY A 153 -15.20 -22.34 -9.14
C GLY A 153 -14.02 -22.80 -10.01
N THR A 154 -13.32 -21.88 -10.63
CA THR A 154 -12.03 -22.19 -11.24
C THR A 154 -11.03 -22.49 -10.14
N VAL A 155 -10.22 -23.53 -10.32
CA VAL A 155 -9.15 -23.87 -9.38
C VAL A 155 -8.22 -22.67 -9.22
N ASP A 156 -7.87 -22.37 -7.98
CA ASP A 156 -6.92 -21.30 -7.63
C ASP A 156 -7.35 -19.87 -8.08
N GLU A 157 -8.67 -19.63 -8.14
CA GLU A 157 -9.22 -18.34 -8.58
C GLU A 157 -8.99 -17.19 -7.59
N PHE A 158 -8.85 -17.50 -6.29
CA PHE A 158 -8.53 -16.52 -5.26
C PHE A 158 -7.01 -16.50 -5.06
N THR A 159 -6.36 -15.60 -5.77
CA THR A 159 -4.89 -15.51 -5.77
C THR A 159 -4.35 -15.08 -4.41
N ASP A 160 -3.37 -15.84 -3.91
CA ASP A 160 -2.52 -15.46 -2.80
C ASP A 160 -1.39 -14.54 -3.33
N VAL A 161 -1.45 -13.27 -2.99
CA VAL A 161 -0.44 -12.29 -3.43
C VAL A 161 0.82 -12.28 -2.56
N SER A 162 0.89 -13.16 -1.53
CA SER A 162 2.13 -13.44 -0.83
C SER A 162 3.03 -14.38 -1.64
N ASP A 163 4.27 -14.55 -1.20
CA ASP A 163 5.24 -15.44 -1.88
C ASP A 163 4.96 -16.95 -1.65
N THR A 164 3.86 -17.30 -0.97
CA THR A 164 3.62 -18.70 -0.57
C THR A 164 2.79 -19.50 -1.56
N GLY A 165 1.97 -18.84 -2.40
CA GLY A 165 1.17 -19.46 -3.44
C GLY A 165 0.02 -20.31 -2.90
N ASN A 166 -0.55 -19.96 -1.76
CA ASN A 166 -1.70 -20.63 -1.15
C ASN A 166 -3.02 -20.15 -1.80
N ASP A 167 -3.12 -20.25 -3.11
CA ASP A 167 -4.31 -19.84 -3.86
C ASP A 167 -5.55 -20.59 -3.41
N GLY A 168 -6.71 -19.95 -3.56
CA GLY A 168 -7.99 -20.46 -3.08
C GLY A 168 -8.97 -20.79 -4.20
N THR A 169 -9.84 -21.75 -3.95
CA THR A 169 -10.92 -22.16 -4.84
C THR A 169 -12.26 -22.02 -4.12
N GLY A 170 -13.21 -21.31 -4.71
CA GLY A 170 -14.56 -21.18 -4.15
C GLY A 170 -15.42 -22.40 -4.42
N GLY A 171 -16.13 -22.89 -3.37
CA GLY A 171 -17.12 -23.96 -3.50
C GLY A 171 -16.55 -25.33 -3.84
N GLY A 172 -15.22 -25.53 -3.74
CA GLY A 172 -14.59 -26.80 -4.09
C GLY A 172 -13.72 -27.36 -2.97
N THR A 173 -13.62 -28.67 -2.88
CA THR A 173 -12.56 -29.35 -2.16
C THR A 173 -11.82 -30.21 -3.18
N GLY A 174 -10.51 -30.29 -3.13
CA GLY A 174 -9.62 -30.86 -4.15
C GLY A 174 -10.03 -32.23 -4.77
N ASP A 175 -11.06 -32.86 -4.28
CA ASP A 175 -11.59 -34.14 -4.71
C ASP A 175 -13.10 -34.12 -4.98
N ILE A 176 -13.79 -32.99 -4.81
CA ILE A 176 -15.21 -32.84 -5.05
C ILE A 176 -15.43 -31.88 -6.23
N THR A 177 -16.27 -32.31 -7.15
CA THR A 177 -16.82 -31.42 -8.19
C THR A 177 -17.24 -30.12 -7.56
N GLN A 178 -16.66 -29.04 -8.02
CA GLN A 178 -16.93 -27.68 -7.53
C GLN A 178 -18.43 -27.43 -7.50
N ASP A 179 -18.94 -27.26 -6.28
CA ASP A 179 -20.37 -27.06 -6.06
C ASP A 179 -20.71 -25.56 -6.24
N ALA A 180 -21.46 -25.25 -7.27
CA ALA A 180 -21.85 -23.89 -7.59
C ALA A 180 -22.66 -23.24 -6.44
N ASP A 181 -23.38 -24.06 -5.67
CA ASP A 181 -24.21 -23.59 -4.54
C ASP A 181 -23.39 -23.28 -3.28
N ARG A 182 -22.08 -23.46 -3.33
CA ARG A 182 -21.15 -23.21 -2.21
C ARG A 182 -20.11 -22.15 -2.54
N ARG A 183 -20.31 -21.40 -3.60
CA ARG A 183 -19.39 -20.36 -4.03
C ARG A 183 -19.79 -19.03 -3.40
N PRO A 184 -18.87 -18.36 -2.73
CA PRO A 184 -19.14 -17.03 -2.23
C PRO A 184 -19.41 -16.06 -3.38
N THR A 185 -20.17 -15.01 -3.09
CA THR A 185 -20.53 -13.98 -4.07
C THR A 185 -19.70 -12.73 -3.85
N GLN A 186 -19.08 -12.21 -4.91
CA GLN A 186 -18.37 -10.94 -4.85
C GLN A 186 -19.32 -9.80 -4.48
N VAL A 187 -18.91 -8.98 -3.53
CA VAL A 187 -19.65 -7.79 -3.06
C VAL A 187 -18.70 -6.62 -2.84
N GLU A 188 -19.24 -5.41 -2.81
CA GLU A 188 -18.52 -4.23 -2.33
C GLU A 188 -18.17 -4.43 -0.85
N ALA A 189 -16.90 -4.20 -0.50
CA ALA A 189 -16.37 -4.42 0.84
C ALA A 189 -15.87 -3.13 1.50
N LYS A 190 -15.22 -3.25 2.64
CA LYS A 190 -14.59 -2.12 3.34
C LYS A 190 -13.36 -1.61 2.58
N ILE A 191 -12.64 -2.51 1.94
CA ILE A 191 -11.48 -2.26 1.09
C ILE A 191 -11.81 -2.92 -0.25
N GLY A 192 -11.99 -2.14 -1.32
CA GLY A 192 -12.30 -2.64 -2.64
C GLY A 192 -13.51 -3.58 -2.69
N TYR A 193 -13.30 -4.79 -3.18
CA TYR A 193 -14.28 -5.88 -3.19
C TYR A 193 -13.97 -6.92 -2.11
N GLY A 194 -14.94 -7.75 -1.81
CA GLY A 194 -14.82 -8.88 -0.90
C GLY A 194 -15.81 -9.97 -1.28
N GLN A 195 -15.97 -10.97 -0.41
CA GLN A 195 -16.86 -12.09 -0.63
C GLN A 195 -17.96 -12.13 0.43
N SER A 196 -19.21 -12.34 -0.02
CA SER A 196 -20.33 -12.69 0.84
C SER A 196 -20.43 -14.20 0.91
N PHE A 197 -20.42 -14.73 2.11
CA PHE A 197 -20.56 -16.17 2.40
C PHE A 197 -21.97 -16.43 2.94
N ASP A 198 -22.75 -17.19 2.20
CA ASP A 198 -24.04 -17.64 2.67
C ASP A 198 -23.86 -18.84 3.62
N GLY A 199 -24.52 -18.75 4.78
CA GLY A 199 -24.55 -19.86 5.71
C GLY A 199 -25.38 -21.03 5.18
N PRO A 200 -25.31 -22.21 5.84
CA PRO A 200 -26.12 -23.35 5.45
C PRO A 200 -27.61 -22.99 5.50
N THR A 201 -28.29 -23.09 4.37
CA THR A 201 -29.75 -22.93 4.33
C THR A 201 -30.39 -24.08 5.11
N GLN A 202 -30.93 -23.77 6.28
CA GLN A 202 -31.64 -24.71 7.13
C GLN A 202 -32.95 -25.17 6.49
N SER A 203 -32.89 -26.13 5.63
CA SER A 203 -34.06 -26.88 5.15
C SER A 203 -33.66 -28.31 4.84
N GLY A 204 -33.39 -29.11 5.89
CA GLY A 204 -33.34 -30.57 5.78
C GLY A 204 -32.20 -31.15 4.97
N GLY A 205 -31.17 -30.37 4.66
CA GLY A 205 -29.99 -30.81 3.90
C GLY A 205 -28.83 -31.18 4.82
N SER A 206 -28.01 -32.08 4.38
CA SER A 206 -26.81 -32.56 5.02
C SER A 206 -25.93 -31.40 5.54
N GLU A 207 -25.33 -31.57 6.69
CA GLU A 207 -24.31 -30.67 7.23
C GLU A 207 -23.29 -30.33 6.14
N GLY A 208 -23.08 -29.02 5.86
CA GLY A 208 -22.03 -28.57 4.95
C GLY A 208 -22.47 -27.83 3.68
N SER A 209 -23.64 -27.18 3.66
CA SER A 209 -24.14 -26.43 2.49
C SER A 209 -23.79 -24.93 2.49
N GLY A 210 -22.89 -24.45 3.34
CA GLY A 210 -22.45 -23.05 3.33
C GLY A 210 -21.32 -22.78 2.32
N ASP A 211 -21.19 -21.52 1.97
CA ASP A 211 -20.12 -21.05 1.09
C ASP A 211 -18.75 -21.16 1.78
N PHE A 212 -17.74 -21.42 0.99
CA PHE A 212 -16.37 -21.47 1.49
C PHE A 212 -15.35 -21.24 0.36
N ILE A 213 -14.15 -20.83 0.75
CA ILE A 213 -12.95 -20.85 -0.08
C ILE A 213 -11.99 -21.86 0.54
N TRP A 214 -11.41 -22.69 -0.32
CA TRP A 214 -10.47 -23.73 0.11
C TRP A 214 -9.15 -23.58 -0.63
N SER A 215 -8.04 -23.71 0.10
CA SER A 215 -6.70 -23.78 -0.48
C SER A 215 -6.14 -25.19 -0.32
N GLN A 216 -5.54 -25.69 -1.40
CA GLN A 216 -4.99 -27.04 -1.44
C GLN A 216 -3.61 -27.11 -0.80
N ASP A 217 -2.82 -26.06 -0.91
CA ASP A 217 -1.47 -26.05 -0.36
C ASP A 217 -1.45 -25.44 1.03
N VAL A 218 -1.40 -26.30 2.03
CA VAL A 218 -1.28 -25.93 3.44
C VAL A 218 0.10 -26.25 4.02
N SER A 219 1.06 -26.58 3.15
CA SER A 219 2.40 -27.02 3.58
C SER A 219 3.15 -25.96 4.36
N ASN A 220 2.85 -24.69 4.12
CA ASN A 220 3.49 -23.53 4.72
C ASN A 220 2.70 -22.88 5.86
N TRP A 221 1.56 -23.45 6.25
CA TRP A 221 0.75 -22.92 7.34
C TRP A 221 1.45 -23.07 8.69
N PRO A 222 1.39 -22.05 9.57
CA PRO A 222 1.89 -22.15 10.93
C PRO A 222 1.30 -23.37 11.65
N GLY A 223 2.16 -24.23 12.19
CA GLY A 223 1.74 -25.42 12.94
C GLY A 223 1.53 -26.68 12.10
N ASN A 224 1.59 -26.65 10.78
CA ASN A 224 1.42 -27.85 9.94
C ASN A 224 2.68 -28.74 9.85
N ASN A 225 3.84 -28.27 10.32
CA ASN A 225 5.11 -29.00 10.23
C ASN A 225 5.35 -30.02 11.34
N GLY A 226 4.32 -30.34 12.15
CA GLY A 226 4.43 -31.25 13.30
C GLY A 226 5.30 -30.74 14.43
N SER A 227 5.74 -29.48 14.35
CA SER A 227 6.48 -28.81 15.41
C SER A 227 5.52 -28.24 16.44
N THR A 228 5.75 -28.57 17.72
CA THR A 228 5.01 -28.01 18.85
C THR A 228 5.55 -26.64 19.30
N SER A 229 6.38 -25.99 18.46
CA SER A 229 6.82 -24.63 18.73
C SER A 229 5.65 -23.68 18.40
N ASP A 230 5.15 -23.02 19.42
CA ASP A 230 4.17 -21.96 19.31
C ASP A 230 4.77 -20.83 18.47
N ASN A 231 4.42 -20.80 17.18
CA ASN A 231 4.68 -19.63 16.37
C ASN A 231 3.48 -18.70 16.56
N ASP A 232 3.74 -17.51 17.05
CA ASP A 232 2.72 -16.48 17.10
C ASP A 232 2.20 -16.24 15.68
N THR A 233 0.89 -16.39 15.51
CA THR A 233 0.21 -16.18 14.23
C THR A 233 -0.82 -15.08 14.39
N THR A 234 -0.77 -14.09 13.52
CA THR A 234 -1.79 -13.06 13.44
C THR A 234 -2.69 -13.34 12.25
N ILE A 235 -4.00 -13.32 12.48
CA ILE A 235 -5.02 -13.39 11.43
C ILE A 235 -5.75 -12.05 11.44
N GLU A 236 -5.73 -11.37 10.31
CA GLU A 236 -6.40 -10.09 10.12
C GLU A 236 -7.40 -10.21 8.97
N PHE A 237 -8.62 -9.73 9.18
CA PHE A 237 -9.65 -9.68 8.15
C PHE A 237 -10.71 -8.62 8.49
N TRP A 238 -11.39 -8.15 7.47
CA TRP A 238 -12.56 -7.29 7.61
C TRP A 238 -13.82 -8.12 7.42
N ALA A 239 -14.65 -8.17 8.45
CA ALA A 239 -15.95 -8.84 8.42
C ALA A 239 -17.09 -7.88 8.76
N LYS A 240 -18.30 -8.17 8.23
CA LYS A 240 -19.52 -7.42 8.49
C LYS A 240 -20.58 -8.34 9.10
#